data_cd59c1b5c4ce7b84b75f64aa66033194
#
_entry.id   cd59c1b5c4ce7b84b75f64aa66033194
#
_cell.length_a   1.000
_cell.length_b   1.000
_cell.length_c   1.000
_cell.angle_alpha   90.00
_cell.angle_beta   90.00
_cell.angle_gamma   90.00
#
_symmetry.space_group_name_H-M   'P 1'
#
loop_
_entity.id
_entity.type
_entity.pdbx_description
1 polymer ?
#
loop_
_entity_poly.entity_id
_entity_poly.type
_entity_poly.pdbx_seq_one_letter_code
_entity_poly.pdbx_strand_id
1 'polypeptide(L)'
;KVRIEYLNVWENPSVARAYGVKASTSVVVAQGDRSRVCTLKDFFQFSIRDSETPVAYNGEKRLAVAMKAVLSANAPVCYFTMNHGESMSDYSLMFAATDAGYMVNYLDSLSFDIPADCDLLISYNPVQDFAARDSVTGISEIEKLDAYLSRGGKMMVFVSADTFAAGSFGNLEGFLADWGVTFDHAKGASGVE
;
A
#
# COMPACT_ATOMS: atom_id res chain seq x y z
N LYS A 1 -19.35 19.01 5.37
CA LYS A 1 -19.53 20.00 4.28
C LYS A 1 -18.14 20.51 3.86
N VAL A 2 -17.79 20.43 2.58
CA VAL A 2 -16.57 21.01 2.04
C VAL A 2 -16.80 22.48 1.73
N ARG A 3 -15.86 23.35 2.11
CA ARG A 3 -15.80 24.76 1.71
C ARG A 3 -14.66 24.92 0.74
N ILE A 4 -14.87 25.66 -0.36
CA ILE A 4 -13.87 25.95 -1.36
C ILE A 4 -13.63 27.46 -1.35
N GLU A 5 -12.36 27.84 -1.29
CA GLU A 5 -11.91 29.22 -1.36
C GLU A 5 -10.83 29.37 -2.45
N TYR A 6 -10.90 30.46 -3.18
CA TYR A 6 -9.86 30.83 -4.18
C TYR A 6 -9.08 32.01 -3.62
N LEU A 7 -7.78 31.82 -3.46
CA LEU A 7 -6.90 32.82 -2.90
C LEU A 7 -5.80 33.20 -3.91
N ASN A 8 -5.60 34.49 -4.09
CA ASN A 8 -4.45 35.00 -4.81
C ASN A 8 -3.23 34.96 -3.88
N VAL A 9 -2.21 34.19 -4.24
CA VAL A 9 -0.99 34.01 -3.45
C VAL A 9 -0.24 35.32 -3.22
N TRP A 10 -0.27 36.23 -4.19
CA TRP A 10 0.41 37.52 -4.11
C TRP A 10 -0.29 38.48 -3.13
N GLU A 11 -1.61 38.38 -3.03
CA GLU A 11 -2.41 39.18 -2.10
C GLU A 11 -2.48 38.55 -0.68
N ASN A 12 -2.24 37.24 -0.58
CA ASN A 12 -2.32 36.48 0.67
C ASN A 12 -1.02 35.71 1.00
N PRO A 13 0.15 36.36 1.02
CA PRO A 13 1.45 35.69 1.18
C PRO A 13 1.61 35.02 2.55
N SER A 14 0.95 35.52 3.59
CA SER A 14 0.96 34.94 4.93
C SER A 14 0.24 33.58 4.96
N VAL A 15 -0.89 33.47 4.26
CA VAL A 15 -1.68 32.22 4.15
C VAL A 15 -0.88 31.20 3.33
N ALA A 16 -0.31 31.61 2.20
CA ALA A 16 0.51 30.74 1.38
C ALA A 16 1.70 30.17 2.17
N ARG A 17 2.35 31.00 2.97
CA ARG A 17 3.47 30.61 3.82
C ARG A 17 3.04 29.66 4.95
N ALA A 18 1.89 29.92 5.59
CA ALA A 18 1.37 29.08 6.65
C ALA A 18 1.10 27.63 6.19
N TYR A 19 0.65 27.47 4.95
CA TYR A 19 0.44 26.16 4.33
C TYR A 19 1.68 25.60 3.60
N GLY A 20 2.78 26.33 3.55
CA GLY A 20 3.99 25.89 2.83
C GLY A 20 3.81 25.83 1.30
N VAL A 21 2.91 26.64 0.75
CA VAL A 21 2.68 26.72 -0.70
C VAL A 21 3.89 27.33 -1.38
N LYS A 22 4.48 26.61 -2.35
CA LYS A 22 5.67 27.02 -3.11
C LYS A 22 5.36 27.39 -4.56
N ALA A 23 4.19 27.01 -5.05
CA ALA A 23 3.76 27.27 -6.42
C ALA A 23 2.39 27.95 -6.44
N SER A 24 2.22 28.92 -7.34
CA SER A 24 0.96 29.67 -7.48
C SER A 24 -0.24 28.81 -7.89
N THR A 25 0.02 27.65 -8.50
CA THR A 25 -0.99 26.67 -8.93
C THR A 25 -1.00 25.47 -7.97
N SER A 26 -1.47 25.70 -6.75
CA SER A 26 -1.55 24.66 -5.73
C SER A 26 -2.98 24.55 -5.21
N VAL A 27 -3.36 23.33 -4.82
CA VAL A 27 -4.58 23.05 -4.07
C VAL A 27 -4.17 22.68 -2.65
N VAL A 28 -4.72 23.37 -1.66
CA VAL A 28 -4.53 23.04 -0.26
C VAL A 28 -5.81 22.40 0.26
N VAL A 29 -5.70 21.21 0.78
CA VAL A 29 -6.77 20.54 1.54
C VAL A 29 -6.42 20.67 3.02
N ALA A 30 -7.32 21.24 3.81
CA ALA A 30 -7.06 21.49 5.22
C ALA A 30 -8.25 21.14 6.10
N GLN A 31 -7.96 20.66 7.30
CA GLN A 31 -8.93 20.48 8.39
C GLN A 31 -8.24 20.69 9.75
N GLY A 32 -8.70 21.70 10.48
CA GLY A 32 -8.05 22.09 11.73
C GLY A 32 -6.60 22.50 11.50
N ASP A 33 -5.70 21.87 12.20
CA ASP A 33 -4.23 22.06 12.12
C ASP A 33 -3.55 21.21 11.04
N ARG A 34 -4.30 20.31 10.40
CA ARG A 34 -3.77 19.41 9.37
C ARG A 34 -4.02 19.93 7.98
N SER A 35 -3.00 19.84 7.14
CA SER A 35 -3.11 20.23 5.73
C SER A 35 -2.28 19.34 4.82
N ARG A 36 -2.66 19.31 3.54
CA ARG A 36 -1.93 18.72 2.42
C ARG A 36 -1.93 19.69 1.26
N VAL A 37 -0.76 19.89 0.69
CA VAL A 37 -0.59 20.73 -0.49
C VAL A 37 -0.37 19.81 -1.68
N CYS A 38 -1.18 19.99 -2.72
CA CYS A 38 -1.03 19.34 -4.01
C CYS A 38 -0.66 20.40 -5.03
N THR A 39 0.40 20.17 -5.78
CA THR A 39 0.78 21.02 -6.93
C THR A 39 -0.03 20.61 -8.15
N LEU A 40 -0.04 21.46 -9.18
CA LEU A 40 -0.73 21.11 -10.43
C LEU A 40 -0.21 19.78 -11.03
N LYS A 41 1.09 19.53 -10.95
CA LYS A 41 1.70 18.29 -11.45
C LYS A 41 1.18 17.04 -10.75
N ASP A 42 0.80 17.11 -9.49
CA ASP A 42 0.26 15.96 -8.73
C ASP A 42 -1.08 15.46 -9.26
N PHE A 43 -1.79 16.27 -10.04
CA PHE A 43 -3.08 15.91 -10.64
C PHE A 43 -2.96 15.15 -11.96
N PHE A 44 -1.74 14.97 -12.47
CA PHE A 44 -1.49 14.28 -13.72
C PHE A 44 -0.46 13.18 -13.57
N GLN A 45 -0.60 12.15 -14.40
CA GLN A 45 0.48 11.21 -14.67
C GLN A 45 1.25 11.68 -15.89
N PHE A 46 2.57 11.58 -15.82
CA PHE A 46 3.45 11.95 -16.91
C PHE A 46 4.06 10.69 -17.54
N SER A 47 4.44 10.80 -18.80
CA SER A 47 5.17 9.75 -19.50
C SER A 47 6.50 9.44 -18.80
N ILE A 48 6.86 8.15 -18.72
CA ILE A 48 8.18 7.74 -18.23
C ILE A 48 9.30 8.26 -19.14
N ARG A 49 8.99 8.49 -20.42
CA ARG A 49 9.98 8.96 -21.42
C ARG A 49 10.06 10.48 -21.50
N ASP A 50 9.03 11.16 -21.04
CA ASP A 50 8.92 12.62 -21.10
C ASP A 50 8.09 13.12 -19.92
N SER A 51 8.77 13.70 -18.94
CA SER A 51 8.15 14.21 -17.70
C SER A 51 7.34 15.50 -17.88
N GLU A 52 7.27 16.05 -19.08
CA GLU A 52 6.47 17.25 -19.39
C GLU A 52 5.15 16.91 -20.08
N THR A 53 5.02 15.72 -20.69
CA THR A 53 3.79 15.30 -21.39
C THR A 53 2.87 14.53 -20.44
N PRO A 54 1.72 15.12 -20.04
CA PRO A 54 0.74 14.41 -19.23
C PRO A 54 0.02 13.33 -20.06
N VAL A 55 -0.03 12.11 -19.53
CA VAL A 55 -0.67 10.95 -20.19
C VAL A 55 -2.01 10.57 -19.56
N ALA A 56 -2.25 10.97 -18.30
CA ALA A 56 -3.51 10.73 -17.63
C ALA A 56 -3.80 11.79 -16.55
N TYR A 57 -5.09 11.96 -16.22
CA TYR A 57 -5.54 12.80 -15.11
C TYR A 57 -5.80 11.97 -13.86
N ASN A 58 -5.27 12.41 -12.74
CA ASN A 58 -5.30 11.73 -11.44
C ASN A 58 -5.96 12.58 -10.32
N GLY A 59 -6.63 13.66 -10.69
CA GLY A 59 -7.08 14.68 -9.72
C GLY A 59 -8.04 14.17 -8.67
N GLU A 60 -9.00 13.33 -9.05
CA GLU A 60 -9.97 12.75 -8.11
C GLU A 60 -9.26 11.90 -7.05
N LYS A 61 -8.35 11.02 -7.49
CA LYS A 61 -7.53 10.19 -6.58
C LYS A 61 -6.73 11.06 -5.64
N ARG A 62 -6.03 12.08 -6.15
CA ARG A 62 -5.19 12.97 -5.33
C ARG A 62 -5.99 13.76 -4.30
N LEU A 63 -7.13 14.32 -4.68
CA LEU A 63 -8.01 15.00 -3.74
C LEU A 63 -8.56 14.05 -2.68
N ALA A 64 -9.03 12.86 -3.06
CA ALA A 64 -9.54 11.87 -2.13
C ALA A 64 -8.47 11.46 -1.09
N VAL A 65 -7.24 11.21 -1.54
CA VAL A 65 -6.09 10.89 -0.66
C VAL A 65 -5.78 12.07 0.27
N ALA A 66 -5.72 13.30 -0.25
CA ALA A 66 -5.46 14.49 0.55
C ALA A 66 -6.56 14.72 1.60
N MET A 67 -7.82 14.55 1.21
CA MET A 67 -8.96 14.65 2.13
C MET A 67 -8.90 13.57 3.22
N LYS A 68 -8.62 12.32 2.86
CA LYS A 68 -8.45 11.22 3.83
C LYS A 68 -7.31 11.54 4.80
N ALA A 69 -6.18 12.04 4.30
CA ALA A 69 -5.00 12.34 5.10
C ALA A 69 -5.23 13.46 6.13
N VAL A 70 -6.03 14.48 5.81
CA VAL A 70 -6.35 15.54 6.79
C VAL A 70 -7.46 15.13 7.76
N LEU A 71 -8.31 14.16 7.40
CA LEU A 71 -9.34 13.60 8.25
C LEU A 71 -8.78 12.59 9.26
N SER A 72 -7.73 11.87 8.90
CA SER A 72 -7.12 10.85 9.74
C SER A 72 -6.07 11.45 10.67
N ALA A 73 -6.07 11.03 11.95
CA ALA A 73 -5.08 11.49 12.92
C ALA A 73 -3.67 11.01 12.56
N ASN A 74 -3.56 9.78 12.04
CA ASN A 74 -2.31 9.16 11.63
C ASN A 74 -2.41 8.68 10.19
N ALA A 75 -1.31 8.74 9.44
CA ALA A 75 -1.22 8.05 8.15
C ALA A 75 -1.31 6.54 8.40
N PRO A 76 -2.09 5.80 7.60
CA PRO A 76 -2.11 4.35 7.71
C PRO A 76 -0.73 3.77 7.34
N VAL A 77 -0.37 2.67 7.98
CA VAL A 77 0.92 2.00 7.79
C VAL A 77 0.71 0.69 7.04
N CYS A 78 1.48 0.47 5.98
CA CYS A 78 1.54 -0.84 5.35
C CYS A 78 2.94 -1.45 5.48
N TYR A 79 2.97 -2.76 5.65
CA TYR A 79 4.19 -3.54 5.69
C TYR A 79 4.22 -4.50 4.51
N PHE A 80 5.35 -4.55 3.83
CA PHE A 80 5.65 -5.59 2.84
C PHE A 80 6.44 -6.70 3.52
N THR A 81 5.98 -7.95 3.36
CA THR A 81 6.76 -9.11 3.82
C THR A 81 8.05 -9.23 3.03
N MET A 82 9.07 -9.77 3.67
CA MET A 82 10.36 -10.06 3.07
C MET A 82 10.91 -11.39 3.63
N ASN A 83 11.95 -11.89 3.00
CA ASN A 83 12.61 -13.18 3.30
C ASN A 83 11.91 -14.43 2.76
N HIS A 84 10.86 -14.27 1.91
CA HIS A 84 10.28 -15.37 1.14
C HIS A 84 10.69 -15.32 -0.35
N GLY A 85 11.77 -14.57 -0.67
CA GLY A 85 12.24 -14.37 -2.02
C GLY A 85 11.38 -13.43 -2.86
N GLU A 86 10.62 -12.56 -2.20
CA GLU A 86 9.82 -11.54 -2.86
C GLU A 86 10.67 -10.66 -3.77
N SER A 87 10.23 -10.49 -5.01
CA SER A 87 10.91 -9.63 -5.96
C SER A 87 10.57 -8.16 -5.70
N MET A 88 11.52 -7.43 -5.14
CA MET A 88 11.40 -5.98 -4.94
C MET A 88 11.82 -5.17 -6.18
N SER A 89 11.99 -5.80 -7.33
CA SER A 89 12.40 -5.12 -8.58
C SER A 89 11.28 -4.27 -9.19
N ASP A 90 10.03 -4.58 -8.91
CA ASP A 90 8.88 -3.78 -9.31
C ASP A 90 8.35 -2.95 -8.14
N TYR A 91 8.74 -1.69 -8.11
CA TYR A 91 8.30 -0.74 -7.08
C TYR A 91 6.87 -0.20 -7.32
N SER A 92 6.17 -0.64 -8.35
CA SER A 92 4.87 -0.07 -8.75
C SER A 92 3.83 -0.18 -7.63
N LEU A 93 3.78 -1.34 -6.94
CA LEU A 93 2.85 -1.54 -5.83
C LEU A 93 3.21 -0.69 -4.61
N MET A 94 4.49 -0.53 -4.31
CA MET A 94 4.98 0.33 -3.25
C MET A 94 4.64 1.80 -3.53
N PHE A 95 4.86 2.27 -4.77
CA PHE A 95 4.42 3.61 -5.17
C PHE A 95 2.91 3.76 -5.10
N ALA A 96 2.14 2.74 -5.49
CA ALA A 96 0.69 2.76 -5.38
C ALA A 96 0.22 2.86 -3.91
N ALA A 97 0.86 2.16 -2.98
CA ALA A 97 0.57 2.25 -1.55
C ALA A 97 0.92 3.65 -0.99
N THR A 98 2.10 4.17 -1.33
CA THR A 98 2.52 5.54 -0.96
C THR A 98 1.56 6.59 -1.52
N ASP A 99 1.17 6.44 -2.77
CA ASP A 99 0.20 7.30 -3.44
C ASP A 99 -1.21 7.22 -2.81
N ALA A 100 -1.56 6.07 -2.25
CA ALA A 100 -2.79 5.89 -1.49
C ALA A 100 -2.71 6.49 -0.06
N GLY A 101 -1.56 7.03 0.31
CA GLY A 101 -1.32 7.72 1.58
C GLY A 101 -0.85 6.81 2.71
N TYR A 102 -0.37 5.61 2.40
CA TYR A 102 0.26 4.73 3.39
C TYR A 102 1.71 5.15 3.66
N MET A 103 2.13 5.01 4.90
CA MET A 103 3.55 4.88 5.24
C MET A 103 3.96 3.45 4.93
N VAL A 104 5.01 3.29 4.10
CA VAL A 104 5.47 1.97 3.63
C VAL A 104 6.67 1.52 4.43
N ASN A 105 6.58 0.33 5.00
CA ASN A 105 7.65 -0.34 5.74
C ASN A 105 7.84 -1.79 5.22
N TYR A 106 8.88 -2.44 5.69
CA TYR A 106 9.19 -3.83 5.41
C TYR A 106 9.17 -4.65 6.70
N LEU A 107 8.73 -5.90 6.60
CA LEU A 107 8.62 -6.82 7.71
C LEU A 107 9.28 -8.15 7.38
N ASP A 108 10.30 -8.51 8.15
CA ASP A 108 10.78 -9.88 8.26
C ASP A 108 9.89 -10.62 9.28
N SER A 109 8.89 -11.33 8.77
CA SER A 109 7.90 -12.03 9.62
C SER A 109 8.46 -13.29 10.30
N LEU A 110 9.59 -13.82 9.81
CA LEU A 110 10.32 -14.87 10.53
C LEU A 110 10.89 -14.34 11.84
N SER A 111 11.58 -13.19 11.78
CA SER A 111 12.30 -12.63 12.93
C SER A 111 11.42 -11.81 13.85
N PHE A 112 10.35 -11.18 13.33
CA PHE A 112 9.54 -10.21 14.07
C PHE A 112 8.05 -10.53 14.02
N ASP A 113 7.34 -10.10 15.06
CA ASP A 113 5.88 -10.10 15.06
C ASP A 113 5.35 -8.98 14.16
N ILE A 114 4.11 -9.17 13.65
CA ILE A 114 3.45 -8.13 12.86
C ILE A 114 3.12 -6.96 13.79
N PRO A 115 3.67 -5.76 13.51
CA PRO A 115 3.51 -4.59 14.36
C PRO A 115 2.05 -4.23 14.62
N ALA A 116 1.79 -3.63 15.78
CA ALA A 116 0.42 -3.25 16.17
C ALA A 116 -0.15 -2.10 15.31
N ASP A 117 0.72 -1.28 14.73
CA ASP A 117 0.38 -0.20 13.81
C ASP A 117 0.22 -0.64 12.35
N CYS A 118 0.34 -1.94 12.06
CA CYS A 118 0.13 -2.47 10.72
C CYS A 118 -1.35 -2.40 10.34
N ASP A 119 -1.70 -1.48 9.44
CA ASP A 119 -3.05 -1.34 8.89
C ASP A 119 -3.26 -2.24 7.66
N LEU A 120 -2.18 -2.57 6.94
CA LEU A 120 -2.19 -3.42 5.77
C LEU A 120 -0.87 -4.20 5.65
N LEU A 121 -0.97 -5.51 5.58
CA LEU A 121 0.15 -6.39 5.27
C LEU A 121 0.09 -6.79 3.80
N ILE A 122 1.21 -6.70 3.08
CA ILE A 122 1.31 -7.04 1.66
C ILE A 122 2.39 -8.09 1.48
N SER A 123 2.01 -9.25 0.93
CA SER A 123 2.95 -10.25 0.43
C SER A 123 2.95 -10.20 -1.10
N TYR A 124 4.09 -9.87 -1.69
CA TYR A 124 4.19 -9.63 -3.13
C TYR A 124 5.07 -10.66 -3.81
N ASN A 125 4.42 -11.61 -4.47
CA ASN A 125 5.03 -12.67 -5.25
C ASN A 125 6.13 -13.44 -4.49
N PRO A 126 5.82 -14.04 -3.32
CA PRO A 126 6.75 -14.88 -2.61
C PRO A 126 7.12 -16.09 -3.47
N VAL A 127 8.35 -16.59 -3.36
CA VAL A 127 8.85 -17.81 -4.02
C VAL A 127 9.16 -18.91 -3.01
N GLN A 128 9.03 -18.64 -1.71
CA GLN A 128 9.16 -19.59 -0.61
C GLN A 128 7.92 -19.52 0.26
N ASP A 129 7.54 -20.68 0.80
CA ASP A 129 6.37 -20.78 1.68
C ASP A 129 6.62 -20.12 3.04
N PHE A 130 5.58 -19.69 3.68
CA PHE A 130 5.59 -19.17 5.04
C PHE A 130 5.79 -20.31 6.04
N ALA A 131 6.57 -20.07 7.08
CA ALA A 131 6.90 -21.08 8.06
C ALA A 131 5.67 -21.46 8.89
N ALA A 132 5.35 -22.77 8.91
CA ALA A 132 4.50 -23.35 9.93
C ALA A 132 5.25 -23.40 11.27
N ARG A 133 4.53 -23.77 12.34
CA ARG A 133 5.12 -23.84 13.67
C ARG A 133 6.28 -24.85 13.70
N ASP A 134 7.47 -24.34 13.99
CA ASP A 134 8.63 -25.17 14.26
C ASP A 134 8.63 -25.62 15.72
N SER A 135 8.76 -26.93 15.96
CA SER A 135 8.70 -27.52 17.29
C SER A 135 9.91 -27.19 18.19
N VAL A 136 11.01 -26.74 17.58
CA VAL A 136 12.27 -26.44 18.31
C VAL A 136 12.36 -24.96 18.64
N THR A 137 12.12 -24.09 17.64
CA THR A 137 12.21 -22.63 17.80
C THR A 137 10.91 -22.00 18.28
N GLY A 138 9.77 -22.66 18.08
CA GLY A 138 8.43 -22.13 18.35
C GLY A 138 8.01 -21.01 17.38
N ILE A 139 8.82 -20.71 16.37
CA ILE A 139 8.52 -19.69 15.37
C ILE A 139 7.44 -20.24 14.43
N SER A 140 6.41 -19.46 14.21
CA SER A 140 5.38 -19.73 13.20
C SER A 140 4.92 -18.43 12.58
N GLU A 141 5.19 -18.23 11.29
CA GLU A 141 4.67 -17.09 10.55
C GLU A 141 3.16 -17.22 10.34
N ILE A 142 2.69 -18.43 10.08
CA ILE A 142 1.26 -18.70 9.92
C ILE A 142 0.46 -18.30 11.16
N GLU A 143 0.94 -18.61 12.37
CA GLU A 143 0.27 -18.20 13.62
C GLU A 143 0.29 -16.67 13.79
N LYS A 144 1.37 -15.98 13.36
CA LYS A 144 1.43 -14.52 13.38
C LYS A 144 0.44 -13.89 12.39
N LEU A 145 0.32 -14.46 11.19
CA LEU A 145 -0.65 -14.03 10.18
C LEU A 145 -2.09 -14.24 10.67
N ASP A 146 -2.39 -15.40 11.25
CA ASP A 146 -3.71 -15.71 11.80
C ASP A 146 -4.08 -14.76 12.95
N ALA A 147 -3.17 -14.55 13.89
CA ALA A 147 -3.35 -13.59 14.98
C ALA A 147 -3.56 -12.16 14.46
N TYR A 148 -2.86 -11.77 13.38
CA TYR A 148 -3.02 -10.46 12.77
C TYR A 148 -4.41 -10.30 12.14
N LEU A 149 -4.87 -11.25 11.33
CA LEU A 149 -6.19 -11.20 10.70
C LEU A 149 -7.31 -11.30 11.73
N SER A 150 -7.16 -12.15 12.76
CA SER A 150 -8.14 -12.34 13.86
C SER A 150 -8.39 -11.05 14.65
N ARG A 151 -7.38 -10.15 14.76
CA ARG A 151 -7.57 -8.81 15.38
C ARG A 151 -8.09 -7.75 14.43
N GLY A 152 -8.54 -8.13 13.22
CA GLY A 152 -9.09 -7.21 12.21
C GLY A 152 -8.05 -6.63 11.24
N GLY A 153 -6.86 -7.23 11.17
CA GLY A 153 -5.82 -6.91 10.20
C GLY A 153 -6.32 -7.11 8.76
N LYS A 154 -5.65 -6.49 7.81
CA LYS A 154 -5.95 -6.59 6.39
C LYS A 154 -4.71 -7.07 5.65
N MET A 155 -4.88 -8.06 4.78
CA MET A 155 -3.79 -8.64 4.03
C MET A 155 -4.09 -8.64 2.53
N MET A 156 -3.08 -8.36 1.73
CA MET A 156 -3.07 -8.57 0.29
C MET A 156 -1.96 -9.56 -0.04
N VAL A 157 -2.31 -10.59 -0.79
CA VAL A 157 -1.37 -11.59 -1.29
C VAL A 157 -1.39 -11.56 -2.81
N PHE A 158 -0.24 -11.33 -3.42
CA PHE A 158 -0.05 -11.41 -4.86
C PHE A 158 0.81 -12.63 -5.15
N VAL A 159 0.34 -13.50 -5.99
CA VAL A 159 1.05 -14.71 -6.42
C VAL A 159 1.08 -14.77 -7.94
N SER A 160 2.18 -15.26 -8.50
CA SER A 160 2.25 -15.54 -9.93
C SER A 160 2.07 -17.03 -10.19
N ALA A 161 1.45 -17.38 -11.32
CA ALA A 161 1.28 -18.77 -11.72
C ALA A 161 2.61 -19.53 -11.91
N ASP A 162 3.69 -18.80 -12.20
CA ASP A 162 5.02 -19.38 -12.43
C ASP A 162 5.70 -19.82 -11.13
N THR A 163 5.43 -19.12 -10.02
CA THR A 163 6.06 -19.39 -8.72
C THR A 163 5.13 -20.13 -7.77
N PHE A 164 3.83 -19.93 -7.87
CA PHE A 164 2.81 -20.53 -7.00
C PHE A 164 2.31 -21.86 -7.60
N ALA A 165 3.19 -22.85 -7.66
CA ALA A 165 2.86 -24.18 -8.16
C ALA A 165 2.15 -25.02 -7.09
N ALA A 166 1.34 -26.00 -7.54
CA ALA A 166 0.63 -26.91 -6.64
C ALA A 166 1.59 -27.59 -5.64
N GLY A 167 1.29 -27.45 -4.34
CA GLY A 167 2.05 -28.06 -3.24
C GLY A 167 3.33 -27.34 -2.84
N SER A 168 3.70 -26.22 -3.48
CA SER A 168 4.90 -25.45 -3.11
C SER A 168 4.63 -24.45 -1.96
N PHE A 169 3.36 -24.11 -1.70
CA PHE A 169 2.95 -23.18 -0.66
C PHE A 169 1.91 -23.78 0.28
N GLY A 170 2.15 -25.03 0.73
CA GLY A 170 1.18 -25.76 1.52
C GLY A 170 0.75 -25.10 2.83
N ASN A 171 1.65 -24.37 3.49
CA ASN A 171 1.34 -23.63 4.71
C ASN A 171 0.50 -22.38 4.41
N LEU A 172 0.91 -21.58 3.43
CA LEU A 172 0.16 -20.39 3.03
C LEU A 172 -1.21 -20.74 2.45
N GLU A 173 -1.29 -21.78 1.62
CA GLU A 173 -2.56 -22.26 1.05
C GLU A 173 -3.51 -22.77 2.13
N GLY A 174 -3.01 -23.56 3.09
CA GLY A 174 -3.78 -24.03 4.23
C GLY A 174 -4.32 -22.87 5.05
N PHE A 175 -3.48 -21.92 5.38
CA PHE A 175 -3.88 -20.71 6.09
C PHE A 175 -4.96 -19.92 5.34
N LEU A 176 -4.78 -19.69 4.03
CA LEU A 176 -5.78 -18.97 3.23
C LEU A 176 -7.09 -19.73 3.09
N ALA A 177 -7.03 -21.07 3.05
CA ALA A 177 -8.23 -21.92 3.04
C ALA A 177 -9.04 -21.79 4.35
N ASP A 178 -8.39 -21.68 5.50
CA ASP A 178 -9.06 -21.40 6.78
C ASP A 178 -9.79 -20.04 6.78
N TRP A 179 -9.31 -19.10 5.99
CA TRP A 179 -9.95 -17.79 5.75
C TRP A 179 -10.88 -17.78 4.53
N GLY A 180 -11.16 -18.95 3.93
CA GLY A 180 -12.14 -19.13 2.85
C GLY A 180 -11.61 -18.86 1.44
N VAL A 181 -10.29 -18.79 1.26
CA VAL A 181 -9.64 -18.59 -0.05
C VAL A 181 -8.92 -19.86 -0.47
N THR A 182 -9.33 -20.46 -1.59
CA THR A 182 -8.72 -21.67 -2.13
C THR A 182 -8.23 -21.46 -3.56
N PHE A 183 -7.18 -22.19 -3.94
CA PHE A 183 -6.58 -22.12 -5.27
C PHE A 183 -6.94 -23.34 -6.10
N ASP A 184 -7.33 -23.14 -7.36
CA ASP A 184 -7.56 -24.20 -8.33
C ASP A 184 -6.34 -24.31 -9.26
N HIS A 185 -5.36 -25.10 -8.87
CA HIS A 185 -4.13 -25.32 -9.64
C HIS A 185 -4.36 -26.04 -10.97
N ALA A 186 -5.48 -26.73 -11.13
CA ALA A 186 -5.77 -27.46 -12.38
C ALA A 186 -6.05 -26.52 -13.58
N LYS A 187 -6.41 -25.27 -13.30
CA LYS A 187 -6.73 -24.28 -14.35
C LYS A 187 -5.60 -23.32 -14.66
N GLY A 188 -4.51 -23.33 -13.86
CA GLY A 188 -3.47 -22.31 -13.93
C GLY A 188 -2.47 -22.45 -15.08
N ALA A 189 -2.35 -23.61 -15.70
CA ALA A 189 -1.29 -23.87 -16.68
C ALA A 189 -1.70 -23.74 -18.16
N SER A 190 -2.97 -23.54 -18.47
CA SER A 190 -3.47 -23.56 -19.87
C SER A 190 -4.59 -22.57 -20.17
N GLY A 191 -4.77 -21.58 -19.33
CA GLY A 191 -5.92 -20.67 -19.39
C GLY A 191 -5.72 -19.49 -20.33
N VAL A 192 -5.60 -19.70 -21.61
CA VAL A 192 -6.10 -18.77 -22.62
C VAL A 192 -6.98 -19.60 -23.56
N GLU A 193 -8.27 -19.65 -23.31
CA GLU A 193 -9.30 -19.80 -24.32
C GLU A 193 -9.97 -18.46 -24.57
#